data_69aa94de9b58ab0cb4b6bcef81e37bee
#
_entry.id   69aa94de9b58ab0cb4b6bcef81e37bee
#
_cell.length_a   1.000
_cell.length_b   1.000
_cell.length_c   1.000
_cell.angle_alpha   90.00
_cell.angle_beta   90.00
_cell.angle_gamma   90.00
#
_symmetry.space_group_name_H-M   'P 1'
#
loop_
_entity.id
_entity.type
_entity.pdbx_description
1 polymer ?
#
loop_
_entity_poly.entity_id
_entity_poly.type
_entity_poly.pdbx_seq_one_letter_code
_entity_poly.pdbx_strand_id
1 'polypeptide(L)'
;YTTTYGVGEVIQDAVLRGCRHFIIGIGGSATNDGGIGMLQALGFGLLDAEGKQVPFGAVGLESLTAITTDHVLPELSECTFRIACDVTNPLCGSNGCSAVFGPQKGADAVMIKRMDTSLASYAALCQKTFPNVDAEIPGTGAAGGLGFAFQTFLSASLEPGIQIVLDETRLRDDVKDADLVITGEGRLDGQTVMGKAPIGVAKLSKEYGKPVLAFSGCVTKDASACNAAGIDAFFPILRSVVSLEEAM
;
A
#
# COMPACT_ATOMS: atom_id res chain seq x y z
N TYR A 1 -0.15 20.31 2.83
CA TYR A 1 -1.28 20.57 3.76
C TYR A 1 -2.30 19.42 3.80
N THR A 2 -2.16 18.39 2.94
CA THR A 2 -2.99 17.19 2.99
C THR A 2 -2.59 16.34 4.19
N THR A 3 -3.58 15.69 4.82
CA THR A 3 -3.37 14.91 6.05
C THR A 3 -4.04 13.55 5.98
N THR A 4 -3.48 12.57 6.67
CA THR A 4 -4.05 11.24 6.87
C THR A 4 -5.04 11.17 8.05
N TYR A 5 -5.38 12.31 8.67
CA TYR A 5 -6.25 12.36 9.87
C TYR A 5 -7.58 11.62 9.66
N GLY A 6 -8.24 11.85 8.51
CA GLY A 6 -9.49 11.17 8.18
C GLY A 6 -9.38 9.64 8.09
N VAL A 7 -8.21 9.10 7.74
CA VAL A 7 -7.97 7.63 7.79
C VAL A 7 -8.06 7.15 9.23
N GLY A 8 -7.46 7.88 10.16
CA GLY A 8 -7.51 7.56 11.59
C GLY A 8 -8.92 7.66 12.16
N GLU A 9 -9.71 8.68 11.77
CA GLU A 9 -11.11 8.82 12.20
C GLU A 9 -11.97 7.63 11.76
N VAL A 10 -11.79 7.17 10.51
CA VAL A 10 -12.54 6.00 10.02
C VAL A 10 -12.14 4.72 10.77
N ILE A 11 -10.84 4.53 11.04
CA ILE A 11 -10.37 3.39 11.85
C ILE A 11 -10.93 3.48 13.26
N GLN A 12 -10.87 4.65 13.89
CA GLN A 12 -11.40 4.87 15.23
C GLN A 12 -12.90 4.54 15.32
N ASP A 13 -13.72 5.05 14.39
CA ASP A 13 -15.16 4.76 14.36
C ASP A 13 -15.41 3.25 14.21
N ALA A 14 -14.68 2.57 13.32
CA ALA A 14 -14.82 1.13 13.13
C ALA A 14 -14.42 0.35 14.40
N VAL A 15 -13.33 0.72 15.06
CA VAL A 15 -12.87 0.08 16.31
C VAL A 15 -13.92 0.25 17.42
N LEU A 16 -14.47 1.46 17.56
CA LEU A 16 -15.52 1.75 18.55
C LEU A 16 -16.82 1.00 18.27
N ARG A 17 -17.08 0.64 17.00
CA ARG A 17 -18.20 -0.23 16.60
C ARG A 17 -17.91 -1.72 16.76
N GLY A 18 -16.73 -2.10 17.25
CA GLY A 18 -16.34 -3.48 17.55
C GLY A 18 -15.56 -4.18 16.44
N CYS A 19 -15.16 -3.50 15.36
CA CYS A 19 -14.26 -4.07 14.35
C CYS A 19 -12.87 -4.31 14.96
N ARG A 20 -12.26 -5.45 14.59
CA ARG A 20 -10.93 -5.84 15.08
C ARG A 20 -10.00 -6.32 13.96
N HIS A 21 -10.54 -6.66 12.80
CA HIS A 21 -9.77 -7.13 11.65
C HIS A 21 -9.94 -6.16 10.50
N PHE A 22 -8.84 -5.60 10.03
CA PHE A 22 -8.83 -4.53 9.03
C PHE A 22 -8.05 -4.96 7.80
N ILE A 23 -8.66 -4.76 6.64
CA ILE A 23 -7.99 -4.78 5.33
C ILE A 23 -8.10 -3.38 4.78
N ILE A 24 -6.97 -2.74 4.52
CA ILE A 24 -6.93 -1.34 4.12
C ILE A 24 -6.13 -1.19 2.83
N GLY A 25 -6.77 -0.67 1.78
CA GLY A 25 -6.09 -0.24 0.55
C GLY A 25 -5.60 1.20 0.71
N ILE A 26 -4.32 1.44 0.47
CA ILE A 26 -3.69 2.76 0.61
C ILE A 26 -3.28 3.40 -0.72
N GLY A 27 -3.73 2.84 -1.84
CA GLY A 27 -3.47 3.37 -3.18
C GLY A 27 -4.17 4.71 -3.45
N GLY A 28 -3.67 5.46 -4.45
CA GLY A 28 -4.26 6.73 -4.87
C GLY A 28 -4.13 7.88 -3.87
N SER A 29 -3.17 7.84 -2.96
CA SER A 29 -2.99 8.84 -1.89
C SER A 29 -2.53 10.20 -2.41
N ALA A 30 -2.99 11.28 -1.76
CA ALA A 30 -2.55 12.66 -2.02
C ALA A 30 -1.69 13.24 -0.86
N THR A 31 -1.35 12.42 0.13
CA THR A 31 -0.65 12.82 1.36
C THR A 31 0.83 12.44 1.32
N ASN A 32 1.64 13.14 2.10
CA ASN A 32 3.05 12.83 2.33
C ASN A 32 3.44 13.21 3.79
N ASP A 33 2.56 12.89 4.73
CA ASP A 33 2.67 13.28 6.14
C ASP A 33 3.21 12.17 7.05
N GLY A 34 3.77 11.08 6.48
CA GLY A 34 4.30 9.98 7.28
C GLY A 34 3.24 9.23 8.11
N GLY A 35 1.94 9.49 7.85
CA GLY A 35 0.84 8.90 8.62
C GLY A 35 0.57 9.58 9.96
N ILE A 36 1.24 10.72 10.27
CA ILE A 36 1.07 11.38 11.56
C ILE A 36 -0.37 11.84 11.82
N GLY A 37 -1.10 12.27 10.78
CA GLY A 37 -2.51 12.62 10.93
C GLY A 37 -3.35 11.43 11.41
N MET A 38 -3.18 10.26 10.81
CA MET A 38 -3.85 9.03 11.25
C MET A 38 -3.53 8.72 12.72
N LEU A 39 -2.26 8.80 13.10
CA LEU A 39 -1.83 8.52 14.46
C LEU A 39 -2.44 9.50 15.46
N GLN A 40 -2.52 10.80 15.13
CA GLN A 40 -3.18 11.81 15.97
C GLN A 40 -4.66 11.48 16.20
N ALA A 41 -5.39 11.07 15.18
CA ALA A 41 -6.79 10.67 15.32
C ALA A 41 -6.97 9.41 16.18
N LEU A 42 -5.98 8.52 16.18
CA LEU A 42 -5.97 7.31 17.01
C LEU A 42 -5.47 7.54 18.45
N GLY A 43 -5.15 8.79 18.81
CA GLY A 43 -4.77 9.19 20.17
C GLY A 43 -3.27 9.21 20.44
N PHE A 44 -2.40 9.00 19.44
CA PHE A 44 -0.97 9.19 19.64
C PHE A 44 -0.64 10.68 19.83
N GLY A 45 0.22 10.97 20.79
CA GLY A 45 0.80 12.30 20.96
C GLY A 45 1.99 12.47 20.02
N LEU A 46 1.86 13.34 19.02
CA LEU A 46 2.91 13.76 18.10
C LEU A 46 3.27 15.20 18.49
N LEU A 47 4.30 15.37 19.33
CA LEU A 47 4.51 16.62 20.07
C LEU A 47 5.71 17.41 19.55
N ASP A 48 5.56 18.73 19.55
CA ASP A 48 6.65 19.69 19.34
C ASP A 48 7.49 19.92 20.62
N ALA A 49 8.44 20.85 20.55
CA ALA A 49 9.33 21.16 21.67
C ALA A 49 8.58 21.79 22.88
N GLU A 50 7.41 22.36 22.65
CA GLU A 50 6.56 22.95 23.70
C GLU A 50 5.56 21.92 24.27
N GLY A 51 5.61 20.66 23.81
CA GLY A 51 4.69 19.60 24.24
C GLY A 51 3.29 19.68 23.65
N LYS A 52 3.10 20.43 22.56
CA LYS A 52 1.82 20.55 21.84
C LYS A 52 1.80 19.61 20.64
N GLN A 53 0.59 19.15 20.27
CA GLN A 53 0.39 18.40 19.04
C GLN A 53 0.89 19.21 17.82
N VAL A 54 1.71 18.57 16.99
CA VAL A 54 2.15 19.18 15.73
C VAL A 54 0.99 19.41 14.77
N PRO A 55 1.06 20.40 13.87
CA PRO A 55 0.02 20.64 12.88
C PRO A 55 -0.12 19.47 11.89
N PHE A 56 -1.26 19.40 11.23
CA PHE A 56 -1.56 18.40 10.23
C PHE A 56 -0.69 18.52 8.96
N GLY A 57 -0.47 17.39 8.30
CA GLY A 57 0.28 17.33 7.05
C GLY A 57 1.79 17.26 7.24
N ALA A 58 2.53 17.22 6.13
CA ALA A 58 3.98 17.08 6.15
C ALA A 58 4.72 18.16 6.95
N VAL A 59 4.15 19.36 7.05
CA VAL A 59 4.72 20.45 7.85
C VAL A 59 4.80 20.11 9.34
N GLY A 60 3.91 19.26 9.84
CA GLY A 60 3.94 18.81 11.23
C GLY A 60 5.19 17.99 11.58
N LEU A 61 5.72 17.26 10.62
CA LEU A 61 6.96 16.48 10.80
C LEU A 61 8.18 17.37 11.06
N GLU A 62 8.18 18.62 10.61
CA GLU A 62 9.31 19.55 10.78
C GLU A 62 9.50 19.97 12.25
N SER A 63 8.43 20.01 13.01
CA SER A 63 8.45 20.40 14.42
C SER A 63 8.32 19.23 15.39
N LEU A 64 8.21 18.00 14.89
CA LEU A 64 8.03 16.81 15.71
C LEU A 64 9.30 16.49 16.52
N THR A 65 9.17 16.45 17.86
CA THR A 65 10.29 16.17 18.77
C THR A 65 10.03 15.00 19.73
N ALA A 66 8.76 14.67 19.99
CA ALA A 66 8.40 13.59 20.90
C ALA A 66 7.15 12.84 20.41
N ILE A 67 7.10 11.56 20.75
CA ILE A 67 5.95 10.69 20.49
C ILE A 67 5.51 10.06 21.80
N THR A 68 4.21 10.17 22.12
CA THR A 68 3.62 9.55 23.33
C THR A 68 2.44 8.66 22.97
N THR A 69 2.13 7.72 23.86
CA THR A 69 1.07 6.71 23.69
C THR A 69 0.00 6.76 24.76
N ASP A 70 0.02 7.78 25.63
CA ASP A 70 -0.81 7.85 26.83
C ASP A 70 -2.32 7.91 26.56
N HIS A 71 -2.71 8.37 25.36
CA HIS A 71 -4.11 8.55 24.96
C HIS A 71 -4.50 7.67 23.77
N VAL A 72 -3.65 6.73 23.40
CA VAL A 72 -3.95 5.78 22.31
C VAL A 72 -5.16 4.94 22.70
N LEU A 73 -6.06 4.76 21.71
CA LEU A 73 -7.26 3.95 21.87
C LEU A 73 -6.86 2.51 22.28
N PRO A 74 -7.24 2.05 23.50
CA PRO A 74 -6.74 0.78 24.03
C PRO A 74 -7.09 -0.44 23.17
N GLU A 75 -8.25 -0.41 22.52
CA GLU A 75 -8.77 -1.48 21.68
C GLU A 75 -7.92 -1.72 20.43
N LEU A 76 -7.03 -0.80 20.05
CA LEU A 76 -6.09 -1.01 18.95
C LEU A 76 -5.15 -2.19 19.20
N SER A 77 -4.87 -2.51 20.46
CA SER A 77 -4.05 -3.67 20.83
C SER A 77 -4.70 -5.02 20.48
N GLU A 78 -6.01 -5.03 20.26
CA GLU A 78 -6.78 -6.23 19.88
C GLU A 78 -6.96 -6.32 18.36
N CYS A 79 -6.54 -5.27 17.62
CA CYS A 79 -6.78 -5.16 16.19
C CYS A 79 -5.66 -5.79 15.36
N THR A 80 -6.03 -6.33 14.22
CA THR A 80 -5.10 -6.77 13.18
C THR A 80 -5.29 -5.94 11.91
N PHE A 81 -4.18 -5.57 11.28
CA PHE A 81 -4.19 -4.71 10.09
C PHE A 81 -3.41 -5.38 8.96
N ARG A 82 -4.09 -5.65 7.84
CA ARG A 82 -3.49 -6.07 6.58
C ARG A 82 -3.60 -4.91 5.60
N ILE A 83 -2.47 -4.41 5.12
CA ILE A 83 -2.40 -3.22 4.27
C ILE A 83 -2.06 -3.64 2.84
N ALA A 84 -3.00 -3.44 1.92
CA ALA A 84 -2.75 -3.67 0.50
C ALA A 84 -1.76 -2.63 -0.03
N CYS A 85 -0.54 -3.09 -0.32
CA CYS A 85 0.59 -2.27 -0.72
C CYS A 85 1.33 -2.92 -1.90
N ASP A 86 1.17 -2.35 -3.09
CA ASP A 86 1.79 -2.87 -4.32
C ASP A 86 3.09 -2.14 -4.70
N VAL A 87 3.60 -1.26 -3.83
CA VAL A 87 4.87 -0.57 -4.02
C VAL A 87 5.90 -1.02 -2.98
N THR A 88 7.17 -1.02 -3.36
CA THR A 88 8.28 -1.48 -2.52
C THR A 88 9.19 -0.34 -2.05
N ASN A 89 8.80 0.90 -2.29
CA ASN A 89 9.60 2.07 -1.94
C ASN A 89 9.80 2.17 -0.42
N PRO A 90 11.03 2.45 0.05
CA PRO A 90 11.30 2.76 1.45
C PRO A 90 10.69 4.12 1.82
N LEU A 91 10.73 4.46 3.10
CA LEU A 91 10.20 5.73 3.59
C LEU A 91 10.92 6.94 3.00
N CYS A 92 12.24 6.93 3.02
CA CYS A 92 13.11 8.06 2.70
C CYS A 92 14.15 7.75 1.62
N GLY A 93 14.91 8.77 1.23
CA GLY A 93 16.02 8.66 0.29
C GLY A 93 15.63 8.80 -1.17
N SER A 94 16.55 8.51 -2.08
CA SER A 94 16.35 8.69 -3.53
C SER A 94 15.21 7.84 -4.11
N ASN A 95 14.89 6.72 -3.49
CA ASN A 95 13.79 5.83 -3.83
C ASN A 95 12.62 5.96 -2.84
N GLY A 96 12.70 6.90 -1.89
CA GLY A 96 11.69 7.13 -0.87
C GLY A 96 10.42 7.80 -1.41
N CYS A 97 9.41 7.84 -0.56
CA CYS A 97 8.07 8.30 -0.97
C CYS A 97 8.05 9.75 -1.47
N SER A 98 8.82 10.65 -0.86
CA SER A 98 8.86 12.06 -1.27
C SER A 98 9.51 12.22 -2.63
N ALA A 99 10.63 11.52 -2.88
CA ALA A 99 11.37 11.61 -4.13
C ALA A 99 10.58 11.03 -5.30
N VAL A 100 9.96 9.85 -5.11
CA VAL A 100 9.29 9.10 -6.18
C VAL A 100 7.85 9.61 -6.42
N PHE A 101 7.09 9.83 -5.37
CA PHE A 101 5.67 10.16 -5.47
C PHE A 101 5.33 11.64 -5.21
N GLY A 102 6.29 12.42 -4.68
CA GLY A 102 6.10 13.84 -4.41
C GLY A 102 5.72 14.66 -5.64
N PRO A 103 6.40 14.50 -6.81
CA PRO A 103 6.09 15.27 -8.01
C PRO A 103 4.63 15.14 -8.46
N GLN A 104 4.08 13.92 -8.50
CA GLN A 104 2.67 13.70 -8.89
C GLN A 104 1.67 14.26 -7.88
N LYS A 105 2.11 14.51 -6.64
CA LYS A 105 1.33 15.14 -5.57
C LYS A 105 1.51 16.68 -5.53
N GLY A 106 2.21 17.24 -6.49
CA GLY A 106 2.42 18.68 -6.64
C GLY A 106 3.60 19.27 -5.86
N ALA A 107 4.52 18.42 -5.37
CA ALA A 107 5.72 18.89 -4.69
C ALA A 107 6.81 19.31 -5.68
N ASP A 108 7.42 20.46 -5.45
CA ASP A 108 8.64 20.90 -6.12
C ASP A 108 9.89 20.29 -5.47
N ALA A 109 11.06 20.51 -6.08
CA ALA A 109 12.33 19.94 -5.62
C ALA A 109 12.73 20.39 -4.19
N VAL A 110 12.36 21.60 -3.79
CA VAL A 110 12.63 22.13 -2.43
C VAL A 110 11.73 21.43 -1.42
N MET A 111 10.44 21.30 -1.73
CA MET A 111 9.47 20.58 -0.90
C MET A 111 9.85 19.11 -0.74
N ILE A 112 10.24 18.43 -1.83
CA ILE A 112 10.68 17.03 -1.79
C ILE A 112 11.82 16.85 -0.81
N LYS A 113 12.87 17.68 -0.91
CA LYS A 113 14.01 17.60 -0.01
C LYS A 113 13.64 17.85 1.45
N ARG A 114 12.78 18.84 1.72
CA ARG A 114 12.29 19.13 3.09
C ARG A 114 11.51 17.96 3.66
N MET A 115 10.54 17.46 2.92
CA MET A 115 9.73 16.32 3.34
C MET A 115 10.54 15.06 3.59
N ASP A 116 11.51 14.76 2.71
CA ASP A 116 12.39 13.60 2.87
C ASP A 116 13.23 13.70 4.14
N THR A 117 13.82 14.88 4.38
CA THR A 117 14.56 15.15 5.63
C THR A 117 13.70 15.00 6.87
N SER A 118 12.48 15.51 6.84
CA SER A 118 11.53 15.43 7.97
C SER A 118 11.09 13.99 8.24
N LEU A 119 10.84 13.21 7.20
CA LEU A 119 10.52 11.78 7.32
C LEU A 119 11.70 10.98 7.87
N ALA A 120 12.93 11.28 7.45
CA ALA A 120 14.11 10.64 8.02
C ALA A 120 14.29 10.96 9.52
N SER A 121 14.04 12.21 9.91
CA SER A 121 14.06 12.62 11.33
C SER A 121 12.97 11.92 12.14
N TYR A 122 11.76 11.79 11.57
CA TYR A 122 10.65 11.05 12.17
C TYR A 122 10.98 9.57 12.36
N ALA A 123 11.56 8.90 11.34
CA ALA A 123 12.00 7.52 11.47
C ALA A 123 13.05 7.35 12.57
N ALA A 124 14.03 8.26 12.63
CA ALA A 124 15.05 8.24 13.68
C ALA A 124 14.48 8.47 15.09
N LEU A 125 13.45 9.29 15.21
CA LEU A 125 12.71 9.47 16.47
C LEU A 125 11.95 8.19 16.85
N CYS A 126 11.26 7.56 15.90
CA CYS A 126 10.57 6.29 16.12
C CYS A 126 11.53 5.19 16.59
N GLN A 127 12.72 5.08 16.00
CA GLN A 127 13.74 4.10 16.40
C GLN A 127 14.19 4.25 17.86
N LYS A 128 14.13 5.44 18.42
CA LYS A 128 14.45 5.68 19.83
C LYS A 128 13.31 5.31 20.78
N THR A 129 12.09 5.33 20.28
CA THR A 129 10.87 5.17 21.08
C THR A 129 10.31 3.75 21.01
N PHE A 130 10.42 3.10 19.86
CA PHE A 130 9.83 1.79 19.60
C PHE A 130 10.91 0.76 19.18
N PRO A 131 10.78 -0.51 19.57
CA PRO A 131 11.68 -1.57 19.11
C PRO A 131 11.41 -1.91 17.64
N ASN A 132 12.45 -2.39 16.95
CA ASN A 132 12.35 -2.97 15.60
C ASN A 132 11.80 -2.05 14.50
N VAL A 133 11.95 -0.74 14.63
CA VAL A 133 11.57 0.22 13.60
C VAL A 133 12.60 0.22 12.48
N ASP A 134 12.14 -0.01 11.25
CA ASP A 134 12.99 0.01 10.06
C ASP A 134 12.25 0.74 8.91
N ALA A 135 12.80 1.87 8.51
CA ALA A 135 12.28 2.71 7.43
C ALA A 135 12.61 2.16 6.03
N GLU A 136 13.52 1.19 5.94
CA GLU A 136 13.97 0.58 4.67
C GLU A 136 13.09 -0.63 4.26
N ILE A 137 12.20 -1.10 5.14
CA ILE A 137 11.29 -2.20 4.79
C ILE A 137 10.47 -1.83 3.54
N PRO A 138 10.40 -2.72 2.54
CA PRO A 138 9.62 -2.49 1.34
C PRO A 138 8.16 -2.11 1.64
N GLY A 139 7.70 -0.99 1.06
CA GLY A 139 6.33 -0.50 1.26
C GLY A 139 6.16 0.54 2.38
N THR A 140 7.18 0.80 3.20
CA THR A 140 7.10 1.84 4.23
C THR A 140 6.85 3.23 3.66
N GLY A 141 7.34 3.50 2.44
CA GLY A 141 7.06 4.74 1.70
C GLY A 141 5.66 4.79 1.06
N ALA A 142 4.90 3.70 1.05
CA ALA A 142 3.58 3.71 0.45
C ALA A 142 2.68 4.79 1.05
N ALA A 143 1.89 5.42 0.19
CA ALA A 143 0.96 6.49 0.57
C ALA A 143 1.61 7.63 1.37
N GLY A 144 2.85 8.03 0.99
CA GLY A 144 3.56 9.14 1.64
C GLY A 144 3.98 8.86 3.08
N GLY A 145 4.37 7.61 3.35
CA GLY A 145 4.80 7.13 4.66
C GLY A 145 3.70 6.56 5.54
N LEU A 146 2.46 6.49 5.03
CA LEU A 146 1.38 5.84 5.77
C LEU A 146 1.67 4.36 6.02
N GLY A 147 2.33 3.65 5.07
CA GLY A 147 2.81 2.29 5.25
C GLY A 147 3.75 2.15 6.45
N PHE A 148 4.68 3.09 6.64
CA PHE A 148 5.56 3.13 7.80
C PHE A 148 4.77 3.29 9.11
N ALA A 149 3.79 4.21 9.13
CA ALA A 149 2.98 4.42 10.33
C ALA A 149 2.18 3.18 10.71
N PHE A 150 1.53 2.52 9.74
CA PHE A 150 0.81 1.26 9.99
C PHE A 150 1.73 0.18 10.57
N GLN A 151 2.90 -0.01 9.96
CA GLN A 151 3.82 -1.04 10.40
C GLN A 151 4.40 -0.75 11.79
N THR A 152 4.86 0.48 12.02
CA THR A 152 5.56 0.87 13.25
C THR A 152 4.63 0.95 14.46
N PHE A 153 3.43 1.50 14.29
CA PHE A 153 2.55 1.82 15.42
C PHE A 153 1.40 0.84 15.60
N LEU A 154 0.99 0.17 14.53
CA LEU A 154 -0.16 -0.74 14.55
C LEU A 154 0.23 -2.18 14.23
N SER A 155 1.52 -2.48 14.15
CA SER A 155 2.05 -3.83 13.84
C SER A 155 1.43 -4.45 12.58
N ALA A 156 1.10 -3.61 11.61
CA ALA A 156 0.42 -4.03 10.40
C ALA A 156 1.35 -4.83 9.46
N SER A 157 0.79 -5.80 8.73
CA SER A 157 1.44 -6.42 7.59
C SER A 157 1.21 -5.59 6.31
N LEU A 158 2.30 -5.33 5.57
CA LEU A 158 2.24 -4.73 4.23
C LEU A 158 2.31 -5.86 3.21
N GLU A 159 1.27 -6.05 2.43
CA GLU A 159 1.12 -7.21 1.54
C GLU A 159 0.66 -6.78 0.15
N PRO A 160 1.07 -7.48 -0.92
CA PRO A 160 0.47 -7.26 -2.24
C PRO A 160 -1.04 -7.41 -2.18
N GLY A 161 -1.78 -6.44 -2.77
CA GLY A 161 -3.24 -6.43 -2.72
C GLY A 161 -3.85 -7.72 -3.27
N ILE A 162 -3.27 -8.28 -4.34
CA ILE A 162 -3.71 -9.54 -4.90
C ILE A 162 -3.59 -10.71 -3.89
N GLN A 163 -2.53 -10.76 -3.08
CA GLN A 163 -2.36 -11.82 -2.09
C GLN A 163 -3.48 -11.78 -1.05
N ILE A 164 -3.81 -10.60 -0.56
CA ILE A 164 -4.92 -10.42 0.38
C ILE A 164 -6.24 -10.93 -0.23
N VAL A 165 -6.52 -10.57 -1.49
CA VAL A 165 -7.74 -11.01 -2.18
C VAL A 165 -7.78 -12.53 -2.35
N LEU A 166 -6.68 -13.16 -2.75
CA LEU A 166 -6.59 -14.60 -2.91
C LEU A 166 -6.84 -15.35 -1.59
N ASP A 167 -6.32 -14.82 -0.48
CA ASP A 167 -6.49 -15.40 0.85
C ASP A 167 -7.94 -15.24 1.35
N GLU A 168 -8.49 -14.03 1.27
CA GLU A 168 -9.85 -13.74 1.76
C GLU A 168 -10.94 -14.45 0.95
N THR A 169 -10.72 -14.63 -0.35
CA THR A 169 -11.65 -15.40 -1.21
C THR A 169 -11.46 -16.90 -1.09
N ARG A 170 -10.41 -17.35 -0.42
CA ARG A 170 -10.01 -18.77 -0.35
C ARG A 170 -9.82 -19.42 -1.72
N LEU A 171 -9.41 -18.65 -2.73
CA LEU A 171 -9.25 -19.14 -4.09
C LEU A 171 -8.34 -20.37 -4.18
N ARG A 172 -7.42 -20.53 -3.24
CA ARG A 172 -6.56 -21.73 -3.10
C ARG A 172 -7.37 -23.03 -3.05
N ASP A 173 -8.50 -23.03 -2.37
CA ASP A 173 -9.33 -24.23 -2.21
C ASP A 173 -10.02 -24.57 -3.52
N ASP A 174 -10.54 -23.60 -4.24
CA ASP A 174 -11.19 -23.79 -5.55
C ASP A 174 -10.18 -24.23 -6.62
N VAL A 175 -8.98 -23.64 -6.62
CA VAL A 175 -7.90 -23.98 -7.59
C VAL A 175 -7.47 -25.43 -7.47
N LYS A 176 -7.43 -26.01 -6.27
CA LYS A 176 -7.05 -27.42 -6.07
C LYS A 176 -7.90 -28.39 -6.90
N ASP A 177 -9.19 -28.11 -7.00
CA ASP A 177 -10.16 -28.98 -7.65
C ASP A 177 -10.44 -28.58 -9.12
N ALA A 178 -9.88 -27.45 -9.57
CA ALA A 178 -10.05 -27.00 -10.95
C ALA A 178 -9.23 -27.82 -11.94
N ASP A 179 -9.78 -28.06 -13.14
CA ASP A 179 -9.03 -28.62 -14.27
C ASP A 179 -8.29 -27.54 -15.06
N LEU A 180 -8.83 -26.34 -15.09
CA LEU A 180 -8.35 -25.17 -15.81
C LEU A 180 -8.70 -23.91 -15.04
N VAL A 181 -7.75 -22.99 -14.94
CA VAL A 181 -7.98 -21.67 -14.35
C VAL A 181 -8.01 -20.62 -15.44
N ILE A 182 -9.03 -19.77 -15.40
CA ILE A 182 -9.19 -18.64 -16.33
C ILE A 182 -9.09 -17.34 -15.55
N THR A 183 -8.23 -16.44 -16.02
CA THR A 183 -8.04 -15.10 -15.45
C THR A 183 -8.09 -14.05 -16.55
N GLY A 184 -8.01 -12.77 -16.19
CA GLY A 184 -7.97 -11.70 -17.17
C GLY A 184 -7.87 -10.31 -16.55
N GLU A 185 -7.61 -9.36 -17.44
CA GLU A 185 -7.63 -7.93 -17.13
C GLU A 185 -7.86 -7.10 -18.40
N GLY A 186 -8.01 -5.78 -18.26
CA GLY A 186 -8.24 -4.92 -19.42
C GLY A 186 -7.08 -4.92 -20.42
N ARG A 187 -5.82 -5.03 -19.93
CA ARG A 187 -4.62 -5.00 -20.78
C ARG A 187 -3.50 -5.85 -20.20
N LEU A 188 -3.07 -6.87 -20.94
CA LEU A 188 -1.86 -7.63 -20.64
C LEU A 188 -0.64 -6.97 -21.27
N ASP A 189 0.33 -6.66 -20.43
CA ASP A 189 1.60 -6.01 -20.81
C ASP A 189 2.75 -6.44 -19.88
N GLY A 190 3.96 -5.92 -20.11
CA GLY A 190 5.12 -6.19 -19.28
C GLY A 190 4.98 -5.75 -17.81
N GLN A 191 4.05 -4.86 -17.49
CA GLN A 191 3.78 -4.48 -16.10
C GLN A 191 2.89 -5.49 -15.38
N THR A 192 2.13 -6.30 -16.11
CA THR A 192 1.29 -7.35 -15.54
C THR A 192 2.10 -8.31 -14.68
N VAL A 193 3.34 -8.63 -15.09
CA VAL A 193 4.25 -9.53 -14.33
C VAL A 193 4.72 -8.96 -12.99
N MET A 194 4.54 -7.66 -12.77
CA MET A 194 4.93 -6.99 -11.53
C MET A 194 3.95 -7.22 -10.37
N GLY A 195 3.10 -8.23 -10.44
CA GLY A 195 2.23 -8.64 -9.34
C GLY A 195 0.76 -8.26 -9.48
N LYS A 196 0.30 -7.91 -10.70
CA LYS A 196 -1.13 -7.69 -10.95
C LYS A 196 -1.93 -8.99 -10.81
N ALA A 197 -3.25 -8.85 -10.69
CA ALA A 197 -4.19 -9.94 -10.41
C ALA A 197 -3.99 -11.19 -11.28
N PRO A 198 -3.83 -11.11 -12.61
CA PRO A 198 -3.66 -12.31 -13.43
C PRO A 198 -2.42 -13.14 -13.05
N ILE A 199 -1.34 -12.48 -12.66
CA ILE A 199 -0.11 -13.17 -12.26
C ILE A 199 -0.23 -13.77 -10.85
N GLY A 200 -0.92 -13.10 -9.93
CA GLY A 200 -1.21 -13.68 -8.62
C GLY A 200 -2.00 -14.98 -8.74
N VAL A 201 -3.06 -14.97 -9.54
CA VAL A 201 -3.88 -16.15 -9.82
C VAL A 201 -3.04 -17.24 -10.52
N ALA A 202 -2.23 -16.88 -11.53
CA ALA A 202 -1.40 -17.83 -12.24
C ALA A 202 -0.36 -18.50 -11.32
N LYS A 203 0.34 -17.74 -10.49
CA LYS A 203 1.30 -18.29 -9.53
C LYS A 203 0.64 -19.27 -8.56
N LEU A 204 -0.50 -18.91 -7.98
CA LEU A 204 -1.27 -19.78 -7.11
C LEU A 204 -1.67 -21.08 -7.85
N SER A 205 -2.14 -20.97 -9.11
CA SER A 205 -2.55 -22.12 -9.91
C SER A 205 -1.39 -23.06 -10.20
N LYS A 206 -0.18 -22.52 -10.44
CA LYS A 206 1.02 -23.31 -10.69
C LYS A 206 1.52 -24.06 -9.46
N GLU A 207 1.21 -23.63 -8.25
CA GLU A 207 1.49 -24.43 -7.03
C GLU A 207 0.76 -25.79 -7.06
N TYR A 208 -0.39 -25.84 -7.77
CA TYR A 208 -1.19 -27.08 -7.94
C TYR A 208 -1.09 -27.70 -9.34
N GLY A 209 -0.14 -27.24 -10.15
CA GLY A 209 0.10 -27.77 -11.50
C GLY A 209 -1.03 -27.50 -12.49
N LYS A 210 -1.90 -26.51 -12.21
CA LYS A 210 -3.07 -26.24 -13.04
C LYS A 210 -2.71 -25.39 -14.26
N PRO A 211 -3.29 -25.67 -15.45
CA PRO A 211 -3.16 -24.81 -16.62
C PRO A 211 -3.91 -23.47 -16.40
N VAL A 212 -3.33 -22.39 -16.93
CA VAL A 212 -3.89 -21.03 -16.78
C VAL A 212 -4.03 -20.37 -18.14
N LEU A 213 -5.24 -19.94 -18.46
CA LEU A 213 -5.53 -19.09 -19.60
C LEU A 213 -5.86 -17.67 -19.14
N ALA A 214 -5.43 -16.66 -19.91
CA ALA A 214 -5.83 -15.29 -19.66
C ALA A 214 -6.58 -14.69 -20.86
N PHE A 215 -7.66 -13.96 -20.57
CA PHE A 215 -8.36 -13.13 -21.54
C PHE A 215 -8.14 -11.65 -21.22
N SER A 216 -7.94 -10.85 -22.23
CA SER A 216 -7.61 -9.44 -22.05
C SER A 216 -8.26 -8.58 -23.13
N GLY A 217 -8.65 -7.36 -22.78
CA GLY A 217 -9.13 -6.38 -23.75
C GLY A 217 -8.11 -6.10 -24.83
N CYS A 218 -6.84 -5.89 -24.45
CA CYS A 218 -5.73 -5.79 -25.40
C CYS A 218 -4.46 -6.47 -24.85
N VAL A 219 -3.54 -6.76 -25.77
CA VAL A 219 -2.28 -7.44 -25.48
C VAL A 219 -1.15 -6.68 -26.17
N THR A 220 -0.09 -6.36 -25.44
CA THR A 220 1.10 -5.69 -25.99
C THR A 220 2.18 -6.70 -26.40
N LYS A 221 3.19 -6.24 -27.14
CA LYS A 221 4.29 -7.11 -27.60
C LYS A 221 5.09 -7.76 -26.46
N ASP A 222 5.18 -7.08 -25.32
CA ASP A 222 5.91 -7.52 -24.14
C ASP A 222 5.07 -8.40 -23.18
N ALA A 223 3.80 -8.65 -23.50
CA ALA A 223 2.93 -9.55 -22.76
C ALA A 223 3.44 -11.00 -22.71
N SER A 224 4.34 -11.39 -23.62
CA SER A 224 5.01 -12.71 -23.59
C SER A 224 5.73 -12.98 -22.28
N ALA A 225 6.13 -11.94 -21.52
CA ALA A 225 6.67 -12.10 -20.17
C ALA A 225 5.68 -12.79 -19.21
N CYS A 226 4.38 -12.67 -19.45
CA CYS A 226 3.34 -13.31 -18.65
C CYS A 226 3.39 -14.85 -18.74
N ASN A 227 3.88 -15.41 -19.86
CA ASN A 227 4.05 -16.85 -19.99
C ASN A 227 5.11 -17.36 -19.01
N ALA A 228 6.25 -16.68 -18.90
CA ALA A 228 7.28 -17.02 -17.93
C ALA A 228 6.79 -16.87 -16.48
N ALA A 229 5.79 -16.05 -16.25
CA ALA A 229 5.20 -15.79 -14.94
C ALA A 229 4.03 -16.75 -14.58
N GLY A 230 3.70 -17.72 -15.45
CA GLY A 230 2.75 -18.79 -15.14
C GLY A 230 1.46 -18.82 -15.96
N ILE A 231 1.25 -17.89 -16.88
CA ILE A 231 0.11 -17.94 -17.84
C ILE A 231 0.50 -18.81 -19.03
N ASP A 232 -0.19 -19.94 -19.25
CA ASP A 232 0.14 -20.85 -20.34
C ASP A 232 -0.22 -20.27 -21.72
N ALA A 233 -1.37 -19.60 -21.81
CA ALA A 233 -1.78 -18.90 -23.02
C ALA A 233 -2.65 -17.69 -22.68
N PHE A 234 -2.62 -16.68 -23.54
CA PHE A 234 -3.48 -15.50 -23.39
C PHE A 234 -4.07 -15.09 -24.74
N PHE A 235 -5.26 -14.49 -24.69
CA PHE A 235 -6.03 -14.15 -25.88
C PHE A 235 -6.63 -12.74 -25.72
N PRO A 236 -6.42 -11.84 -26.73
CA PRO A 236 -7.18 -10.60 -26.77
C PRO A 236 -8.63 -10.90 -27.14
N ILE A 237 -9.58 -10.29 -26.44
CA ILE A 237 -11.02 -10.40 -26.77
C ILE A 237 -11.38 -9.53 -27.98
N LEU A 238 -10.64 -8.44 -28.22
CA LEU A 238 -10.77 -7.62 -29.41
C LEU A 238 -10.01 -8.28 -30.56
N ARG A 239 -10.72 -8.63 -31.62
CA ARG A 239 -10.18 -9.35 -32.78
C ARG A 239 -9.64 -8.43 -33.89
N SER A 240 -9.90 -7.13 -33.80
CA SER A 240 -9.50 -6.10 -34.74
C SER A 240 -9.24 -4.78 -34.03
N VAL A 241 -8.64 -3.84 -34.75
CA VAL A 241 -8.53 -2.47 -34.27
C VAL A 241 -9.92 -1.83 -34.36
N VAL A 242 -10.44 -1.40 -33.23
CA VAL A 242 -11.77 -0.78 -33.13
C VAL A 242 -11.64 0.51 -32.29
N SER A 243 -12.62 1.39 -32.38
CA SER A 243 -12.72 2.53 -31.47
C SER A 243 -13.04 2.09 -30.05
N LEU A 244 -12.79 2.96 -29.07
CA LEU A 244 -13.14 2.67 -27.67
C LEU A 244 -14.65 2.46 -27.51
N GLU A 245 -15.46 3.19 -28.27
CA GLU A 245 -16.93 3.09 -28.25
C GLU A 245 -17.42 1.72 -28.75
N GLU A 246 -16.76 1.17 -29.79
CA GLU A 246 -17.08 -0.17 -30.31
C GLU A 246 -16.54 -1.29 -29.42
N ALA A 247 -15.54 -1.00 -28.57
CA ALA A 247 -14.91 -1.97 -27.68
C ALA A 247 -15.67 -2.16 -26.36
N MET A 248 -16.52 -1.19 -25.99
CA MET A 248 -17.31 -1.17 -24.74
C MET A 248 -18.76 -1.52 -24.97
#